data_11564068cb44a0b7e87dfaa8769fbd0d
#
_entry.id   11564068cb44a0b7e87dfaa8769fbd0d
#
_cell.length_a   1.000
_cell.length_b   1.000
_cell.length_c   1.000
_cell.angle_alpha   90.00
_cell.angle_beta   90.00
_cell.angle_gamma   90.00
#
_symmetry.space_group_name_H-M   'P 1'
#
loop_
_entity.id
_entity.type
_entity.pdbx_description
1 polymer ?
#
loop_
_entity_poly.entity_id
_entity_poly.type
_entity_poly.pdbx_seq_one_letter_code
_entity_poly.pdbx_strand_id
1 'polypeptide(L)'
;MVFVRTTPPRPVDVTAVFPELASLARPAIRLHPRPGSPSVRDSSVGGPLLWPATEPWPHCEGVHLDSGFRKSPAEVRLERRVRARLHRNPQGPAFTSEEAAIRDRNAATLAERFDAAPPWPAECPVPMMPVAQLYLRDIPLLRPPGQADLLQVLWCPYDHDPDYKPSTALFWRSASAVVDILAAPPEPYEADYPGYVPEPCLLAPEAITEYPNSLDLSRELRQVLGDWSRWQAAGTGVNNSYADYPQEFYDNELADAPGWKVGGWPPWGRTDPYRRYCTACDAQMVPLLTIASFEWDGGTRGWAPHEDQAAAFAAGHVAGQNPAQPTGVEVGSADNLQLYVCPASPEHPHTDLVQ
;
A
#
# COMPACT_ATOMS: atom_id res chain seq x y z
N MET A 1 8.55 21.08 -5.71
CA MET A 1 9.07 21.09 -4.31
C MET A 1 9.27 19.63 -3.97
N VAL A 2 10.50 19.20 -3.71
CA VAL A 2 10.77 17.81 -3.32
C VAL A 2 10.27 17.63 -1.90
N PHE A 3 9.24 16.80 -1.71
CA PHE A 3 8.79 16.42 -0.38
C PHE A 3 9.77 15.38 0.16
N VAL A 4 10.43 15.70 1.24
CA VAL A 4 11.28 14.75 1.97
C VAL A 4 10.49 14.21 3.14
N ARG A 5 10.57 12.92 3.37
CA ARG A 5 10.11 12.25 4.58
C ARG A 5 11.27 11.45 5.14
N THR A 6 11.48 11.57 6.42
CA THR A 6 12.63 10.97 7.10
C THR A 6 12.18 10.11 8.26
N THR A 7 12.39 8.83 8.15
CA THR A 7 12.15 7.87 9.24
C THR A 7 13.07 8.22 10.42
N PRO A 8 12.55 8.35 11.65
CA PRO A 8 13.38 8.58 12.83
C PRO A 8 14.42 7.46 12.99
N PRO A 9 15.63 7.78 13.51
CA PRO A 9 16.58 6.72 13.84
C PRO A 9 15.93 5.73 14.83
N ARG A 10 16.21 4.45 14.60
CA ARG A 10 15.68 3.43 15.50
C ARG A 10 16.23 3.63 16.90
N PRO A 11 15.43 3.32 17.94
CA PRO A 11 15.83 3.54 19.32
C PRO A 11 17.08 2.77 19.73
N VAL A 12 17.39 1.70 18.99
CA VAL A 12 18.51 0.81 19.24
C VAL A 12 19.10 0.32 17.92
N ASP A 13 20.41 0.22 17.83
CA ASP A 13 21.06 -0.60 16.80
C ASP A 13 20.92 -2.09 17.21
N VAL A 14 19.94 -2.74 16.59
CA VAL A 14 19.60 -4.13 16.92
C VAL A 14 20.75 -5.09 16.66
N THR A 15 21.64 -4.79 15.70
CA THR A 15 22.80 -5.64 15.38
C THR A 15 23.93 -5.49 16.38
N ALA A 16 23.98 -4.38 17.09
CA ALA A 16 24.91 -4.25 18.24
C ALA A 16 24.48 -5.10 19.43
N VAL A 17 23.16 -5.32 19.58
CA VAL A 17 22.61 -6.20 20.65
C VAL A 17 22.60 -7.66 20.23
N PHE A 18 22.21 -7.94 19.00
CA PHE A 18 22.06 -9.26 18.39
C PHE A 18 22.81 -9.33 17.06
N PRO A 19 24.13 -9.58 17.08
CA PRO A 19 24.95 -9.61 15.85
C PRO A 19 24.47 -10.62 14.81
N GLU A 20 23.76 -11.66 15.23
CA GLU A 20 23.18 -12.67 14.36
C GLU A 20 22.18 -12.09 13.34
N LEU A 21 21.51 -11.00 13.69
CA LEU A 21 20.57 -10.30 12.81
C LEU A 21 21.26 -9.60 11.63
N ALA A 22 22.55 -9.29 11.73
CA ALA A 22 23.27 -8.60 10.67
C ALA A 22 23.22 -9.34 9.32
N SER A 23 23.25 -10.68 9.35
CA SER A 23 23.13 -11.50 8.15
C SER A 23 21.72 -11.55 7.55
N LEU A 24 20.72 -11.12 8.29
CA LEU A 24 19.31 -11.07 7.90
C LEU A 24 18.85 -9.69 7.46
N ALA A 25 19.73 -8.70 7.52
CA ALA A 25 19.44 -7.35 7.06
C ALA A 25 19.03 -7.32 5.58
N ARG A 26 17.97 -6.60 5.23
CA ARG A 26 17.52 -6.40 3.85
C ARG A 26 17.29 -4.94 3.55
N PRO A 27 17.67 -4.47 2.35
CA PRO A 27 17.31 -3.14 1.92
C PRO A 27 15.81 -3.05 1.61
N ALA A 28 15.19 -1.96 1.99
CA ALA A 28 13.84 -1.59 1.61
C ALA A 28 13.78 -0.12 1.20
N ILE A 29 12.77 0.26 0.42
CA ILE A 29 12.46 1.66 0.14
C ILE A 29 11.05 1.93 0.63
N ARG A 30 10.91 2.73 1.69
CA ARG A 30 9.62 3.28 2.12
C ARG A 30 9.17 4.32 1.12
N LEU A 31 7.89 4.32 0.76
CA LEU A 31 7.37 5.19 -0.30
C LEU A 31 6.80 6.51 0.24
N HIS A 32 6.38 6.54 1.48
CA HIS A 32 5.81 7.72 2.15
C HIS A 32 4.79 8.49 1.30
N PRO A 33 3.67 7.86 0.89
CA PRO A 33 2.67 8.52 0.06
C PRO A 33 2.06 9.72 0.80
N ARG A 34 1.78 10.80 0.06
CA ARG A 34 1.10 11.98 0.57
C ARG A 34 0.11 12.51 -0.45
N PRO A 35 -1.09 12.92 -0.02
CA PRO A 35 -2.09 13.46 -0.92
C PRO A 35 -1.51 14.57 -1.80
N GLY A 36 -1.76 14.48 -3.10
CA GLY A 36 -1.20 15.41 -4.07
C GLY A 36 -1.82 15.23 -5.45
N SER A 37 -1.23 15.89 -6.43
CA SER A 37 -1.66 15.80 -7.82
C SER A 37 -0.49 15.31 -8.68
N PRO A 38 -0.19 14.00 -8.65
CA PRO A 38 0.87 13.44 -9.46
C PRO A 38 0.52 13.54 -10.95
N SER A 39 1.55 13.67 -11.76
CA SER A 39 1.46 13.54 -13.21
C SER A 39 1.75 12.09 -13.62
N VAL A 40 1.50 11.76 -14.90
CA VAL A 40 1.87 10.46 -15.48
C VAL A 40 3.39 10.19 -15.48
N ARG A 41 4.20 11.20 -15.17
CA ARG A 41 5.67 11.08 -15.12
C ARG A 41 6.23 11.01 -13.70
N ASP A 42 5.35 10.99 -12.70
CA ASP A 42 5.74 10.86 -11.30
C ASP A 42 5.52 9.43 -10.81
N SER A 43 6.38 8.97 -9.90
CA SER A 43 6.05 7.81 -9.08
C SER A 43 4.90 8.19 -8.13
N SER A 44 3.84 7.37 -8.07
CA SER A 44 2.61 7.74 -7.37
C SER A 44 1.80 6.53 -6.91
N VAL A 45 0.91 6.77 -5.96
CA VAL A 45 -0.23 5.89 -5.62
C VAL A 45 -1.50 6.58 -6.10
N GLY A 46 -2.44 5.83 -6.67
CA GLY A 46 -3.77 6.32 -7.10
C GLY A 46 -3.75 7.42 -8.18
N GLY A 47 -2.57 7.74 -8.70
CA GLY A 47 -2.39 8.76 -9.73
C GLY A 47 -2.66 8.25 -11.15
N PRO A 48 -2.59 9.15 -12.14
CA PRO A 48 -2.69 8.77 -13.53
C PRO A 48 -1.48 7.92 -13.95
N LEU A 49 -1.71 6.93 -14.83
CA LEU A 49 -0.66 6.06 -15.34
C LEU A 49 -0.13 6.56 -16.69
N LEU A 50 1.16 6.35 -16.93
CA LEU A 50 1.76 6.47 -18.27
C LEU A 50 1.35 5.26 -19.10
N TRP A 51 0.09 5.23 -19.57
CA TRP A 51 -0.47 4.12 -20.34
C TRP A 51 -0.56 4.47 -21.83
N PRO A 52 -0.08 3.57 -22.74
CA PRO A 52 -0.15 3.83 -24.18
C PRO A 52 -1.62 3.89 -24.66
N ALA A 53 -1.97 4.91 -25.43
CA ALA A 53 -3.33 5.03 -26.01
C ALA A 53 -3.68 3.89 -26.97
N THR A 54 -2.65 3.21 -27.52
CA THR A 54 -2.81 2.09 -28.47
C THR A 54 -2.97 0.73 -27.77
N GLU A 55 -2.77 0.67 -26.46
CA GLU A 55 -2.89 -0.56 -25.68
C GLU A 55 -4.23 -0.61 -24.97
N PRO A 56 -4.99 -1.73 -25.07
CA PRO A 56 -6.26 -1.85 -24.37
C PRO A 56 -6.04 -1.74 -22.84
N TRP A 57 -6.99 -1.06 -22.20
CA TRP A 57 -6.98 -1.01 -20.73
C TRP A 57 -7.30 -2.37 -20.14
N PRO A 58 -6.59 -2.81 -19.09
CA PRO A 58 -6.81 -4.13 -18.51
C PRO A 58 -8.16 -4.20 -17.78
N HIS A 59 -8.81 -5.34 -17.98
CA HIS A 59 -10.06 -5.71 -17.32
C HIS A 59 -9.86 -6.98 -16.52
N CYS A 60 -10.51 -7.06 -15.37
CA CYS A 60 -10.63 -8.30 -14.62
C CYS A 60 -11.76 -9.14 -15.21
N GLU A 61 -11.45 -10.37 -15.61
CA GLU A 61 -12.40 -11.34 -16.18
C GLU A 61 -12.80 -12.42 -15.17
N GLY A 62 -12.31 -12.32 -13.93
CA GLY A 62 -12.62 -13.26 -12.85
C GLY A 62 -14.03 -13.11 -12.32
N VAL A 63 -14.49 -14.12 -11.56
CA VAL A 63 -15.74 -14.03 -10.82
C VAL A 63 -15.58 -13.06 -9.66
N HIS A 64 -16.49 -12.12 -9.55
CA HIS A 64 -16.50 -11.08 -8.51
C HIS A 64 -17.46 -11.47 -7.39
N LEU A 65 -17.04 -11.26 -6.14
CA LEU A 65 -17.91 -11.41 -4.99
C LEU A 65 -18.74 -10.13 -4.76
N ASP A 66 -19.96 -10.28 -4.29
CA ASP A 66 -20.86 -9.17 -3.95
C ASP A 66 -20.88 -8.95 -2.44
N SER A 67 -20.22 -7.94 -1.92
CA SER A 67 -20.31 -7.55 -0.50
C SER A 67 -21.61 -6.80 -0.17
N GLY A 68 -22.38 -6.43 -1.18
CA GLY A 68 -23.59 -5.60 -1.03
C GLY A 68 -23.29 -4.11 -0.83
N PHE A 69 -22.02 -3.72 -0.74
CA PHE A 69 -21.60 -2.33 -0.69
C PHE A 69 -21.25 -1.85 -2.09
N ARG A 70 -21.93 -0.84 -2.59
CA ARG A 70 -21.77 -0.39 -3.96
C ARG A 70 -21.68 1.13 -4.03
N LYS A 71 -20.51 1.64 -4.39
CA LYS A 71 -20.31 3.06 -4.71
C LYS A 71 -19.37 3.19 -5.89
N SER A 72 -19.69 4.11 -6.79
CA SER A 72 -18.75 4.46 -7.84
C SER A 72 -17.47 5.09 -7.25
N PRO A 73 -16.30 4.93 -7.90
CA PRO A 73 -15.08 5.62 -7.49
C PRO A 73 -15.26 7.13 -7.32
N ALA A 74 -16.11 7.75 -8.16
CA ALA A 74 -16.43 9.18 -8.08
C ALA A 74 -17.19 9.54 -6.79
N GLU A 75 -18.14 8.69 -6.36
CA GLU A 75 -18.85 8.87 -5.08
C GLU A 75 -17.92 8.71 -3.89
N VAL A 76 -17.07 7.71 -3.89
CA VAL A 76 -16.08 7.49 -2.81
C VAL A 76 -15.18 8.72 -2.66
N ARG A 77 -14.64 9.25 -3.78
CA ARG A 77 -13.80 10.46 -3.77
C ARG A 77 -14.58 11.70 -3.29
N LEU A 78 -15.84 11.85 -3.70
CA LEU A 78 -16.68 12.94 -3.24
C LEU A 78 -16.94 12.86 -1.73
N GLU A 79 -17.30 11.70 -1.21
CA GLU A 79 -17.55 11.50 0.22
C GLU A 79 -16.30 11.80 1.06
N ARG A 80 -15.12 11.37 0.63
CA ARG A 80 -13.85 11.68 1.30
C ARG A 80 -13.58 13.18 1.31
N ARG A 81 -13.81 13.88 0.19
CA ARG A 81 -13.68 15.35 0.09
C ARG A 81 -14.64 16.07 1.04
N VAL A 82 -15.91 15.69 1.03
CA VAL A 82 -16.94 16.26 1.92
C VAL A 82 -16.57 16.01 3.38
N ARG A 83 -16.18 14.81 3.73
CA ARG A 83 -15.77 14.44 5.09
C ARG A 83 -14.56 15.27 5.56
N ALA A 84 -13.55 15.39 4.73
CA ALA A 84 -12.37 16.20 5.03
C ALA A 84 -12.69 17.70 5.19
N ARG A 85 -13.63 18.24 4.39
CA ARG A 85 -14.10 19.62 4.52
C ARG A 85 -14.90 19.83 5.79
N LEU A 86 -15.88 18.97 6.07
CA LEU A 86 -16.74 19.07 7.26
C LEU A 86 -15.92 18.94 8.54
N HIS A 87 -14.89 18.11 8.52
CA HIS A 87 -13.99 18.03 9.66
C HIS A 87 -13.27 19.36 9.93
N ARG A 88 -12.77 20.04 8.89
CA ARG A 88 -12.14 21.38 9.04
C ARG A 88 -13.15 22.49 9.38
N ASN A 89 -14.40 22.31 9.00
CA ASN A 89 -15.50 23.23 9.27
C ASN A 89 -16.80 22.48 9.63
N PRO A 90 -16.95 22.01 10.89
CA PRO A 90 -18.10 21.22 11.31
C PRO A 90 -19.45 21.94 11.20
N GLN A 91 -19.45 23.27 11.17
CA GLN A 91 -20.65 24.09 11.02
C GLN A 91 -20.94 24.47 9.56
N GLY A 92 -20.13 23.97 8.62
CA GLY A 92 -20.34 24.19 7.19
C GLY A 92 -21.57 23.46 6.66
N PRO A 93 -22.04 23.82 5.44
CA PRO A 93 -23.17 23.13 4.80
C PRO A 93 -22.81 21.65 4.56
N ALA A 94 -23.83 20.77 4.58
CA ALA A 94 -23.64 19.33 4.29
C ALA A 94 -22.95 19.12 2.93
N PHE A 95 -23.34 19.89 1.93
CA PHE A 95 -22.67 19.98 0.62
C PHE A 95 -22.51 21.45 0.22
N THR A 96 -21.37 21.80 -0.35
CA THR A 96 -21.23 23.06 -1.09
C THR A 96 -21.99 22.97 -2.42
N SER A 97 -22.20 24.09 -3.09
CA SER A 97 -22.86 24.11 -4.43
C SER A 97 -22.08 23.27 -5.45
N GLU A 98 -20.73 23.29 -5.38
CA GLU A 98 -19.87 22.49 -6.25
C GLU A 98 -20.01 20.98 -5.93
N GLU A 99 -19.94 20.61 -4.67
CA GLU A 99 -20.10 19.23 -4.22
C GLU A 99 -21.48 18.67 -4.56
N ALA A 100 -22.54 19.48 -4.41
CA ALA A 100 -23.89 19.11 -4.82
C ALA A 100 -23.96 18.87 -6.34
N ALA A 101 -23.36 19.75 -7.14
CA ALA A 101 -23.32 19.57 -8.58
C ALA A 101 -22.53 18.34 -9.03
N ILE A 102 -21.47 17.98 -8.30
CA ILE A 102 -20.72 16.73 -8.55
C ILE A 102 -21.58 15.52 -8.18
N ARG A 103 -22.21 15.54 -7.01
CA ARG A 103 -23.13 14.47 -6.58
C ARG A 103 -24.24 14.23 -7.60
N ASP A 104 -24.88 15.30 -8.06
CA ASP A 104 -26.01 15.22 -8.99
C ASP A 104 -25.58 14.69 -10.36
N ARG A 105 -24.38 15.07 -10.84
CA ARG A 105 -23.77 14.47 -12.05
C ARG A 105 -23.46 12.99 -11.86
N ASN A 106 -22.85 12.62 -10.73
CA ASN A 106 -22.53 11.21 -10.44
C ASN A 106 -23.82 10.37 -10.42
N ALA A 107 -24.89 10.85 -9.76
CA ALA A 107 -26.19 10.19 -9.72
C ALA A 107 -26.82 10.02 -11.11
N ALA A 108 -26.75 11.04 -11.95
CA ALA A 108 -27.24 10.96 -13.33
C ALA A 108 -26.45 9.94 -14.16
N THR A 109 -25.10 9.98 -14.07
CA THR A 109 -24.25 9.01 -14.75
C THR A 109 -24.51 7.59 -14.29
N LEU A 110 -24.72 7.40 -12.99
CA LEU A 110 -25.03 6.08 -12.42
C LEU A 110 -26.38 5.57 -12.91
N ALA A 111 -27.43 6.45 -12.94
CA ALA A 111 -28.75 6.07 -13.45
C ALA A 111 -28.70 5.66 -14.94
N GLU A 112 -28.02 6.45 -15.80
CA GLU A 112 -27.82 6.12 -17.20
C GLU A 112 -27.12 4.77 -17.38
N ARG A 113 -26.16 4.48 -16.51
CA ARG A 113 -25.40 3.20 -16.53
C ARG A 113 -26.22 2.03 -16.03
N PHE A 114 -27.05 2.20 -14.99
CA PHE A 114 -27.98 1.16 -14.52
C PHE A 114 -29.00 0.78 -15.57
N ASP A 115 -29.50 1.74 -16.33
CA ASP A 115 -30.44 1.48 -17.43
C ASP A 115 -29.79 0.74 -18.61
N ALA A 116 -28.47 0.89 -18.77
CA ALA A 116 -27.68 0.30 -19.87
C ALA A 116 -26.93 -1.00 -19.48
N ALA A 117 -26.75 -1.27 -18.19
CA ALA A 117 -25.88 -2.36 -17.71
C ALA A 117 -26.68 -3.66 -17.51
N PRO A 118 -26.05 -4.83 -17.77
CA PRO A 118 -26.58 -6.09 -17.31
C PRO A 118 -26.62 -6.12 -15.78
N PRO A 119 -27.56 -6.85 -15.18
CA PRO A 119 -27.62 -7.00 -13.73
C PRO A 119 -26.34 -7.68 -13.25
N TRP A 120 -25.66 -7.02 -12.33
CA TRP A 120 -24.48 -7.45 -11.57
C TRP A 120 -23.30 -8.00 -12.40
N PRO A 121 -22.09 -7.47 -12.22
CA PRO A 121 -20.91 -7.86 -13.03
C PRO A 121 -20.22 -9.14 -12.56
N ALA A 122 -20.90 -10.08 -11.91
CA ALA A 122 -20.27 -11.31 -11.42
C ALA A 122 -19.39 -12.00 -12.51
N GLU A 123 -19.84 -11.92 -13.77
CA GLU A 123 -19.15 -12.52 -14.92
C GLU A 123 -18.80 -11.47 -16.00
N CYS A 124 -18.96 -10.18 -15.73
CA CYS A 124 -18.62 -9.11 -16.68
C CYS A 124 -17.19 -8.64 -16.50
N PRO A 125 -16.43 -8.35 -17.57
CA PRO A 125 -15.13 -7.72 -17.45
C PRO A 125 -15.22 -6.36 -16.75
N VAL A 126 -14.47 -6.20 -15.65
CA VAL A 126 -14.41 -4.97 -14.85
C VAL A 126 -13.12 -4.22 -15.15
N PRO A 127 -13.17 -2.93 -15.56
CA PRO A 127 -11.94 -2.14 -15.73
C PRO A 127 -11.14 -2.12 -14.43
N MET A 128 -9.83 -2.44 -14.50
CA MET A 128 -8.96 -2.41 -13.33
C MET A 128 -8.64 -0.97 -12.92
N MET A 129 -8.47 -0.75 -11.63
CA MET A 129 -8.12 0.56 -11.06
C MET A 129 -6.61 0.73 -10.92
N PRO A 130 -6.07 1.94 -11.21
CA PRO A 130 -4.69 2.28 -10.90
C PRO A 130 -4.43 2.23 -9.39
N VAL A 131 -3.39 1.50 -8.99
CA VAL A 131 -2.95 1.42 -7.59
C VAL A 131 -1.66 2.18 -7.39
N ALA A 132 -0.63 1.84 -8.18
CA ALA A 132 0.66 2.49 -8.08
C ALA A 132 1.37 2.56 -9.44
N GLN A 133 2.20 3.58 -9.60
CA GLN A 133 3.15 3.72 -10.67
C GLN A 133 4.51 4.05 -10.06
N LEU A 134 5.54 3.23 -10.34
CA LEU A 134 6.84 3.31 -9.70
C LEU A 134 7.94 3.34 -10.77
N TYR A 135 8.67 4.44 -10.87
CA TYR A 135 9.82 4.56 -11.76
C TYR A 135 11.10 4.05 -11.10
N LEU A 136 11.90 3.32 -11.87
CA LEU A 136 13.21 2.81 -11.41
C LEU A 136 14.15 3.92 -10.92
N ARG A 137 14.10 5.12 -11.54
CA ARG A 137 14.91 6.28 -11.13
C ARG A 137 14.63 6.74 -9.69
N ASP A 138 13.38 6.51 -9.20
CA ASP A 138 12.95 6.88 -7.86
C ASP A 138 13.07 5.69 -6.89
N ILE A 139 12.95 4.46 -7.40
CA ILE A 139 12.89 3.21 -6.64
C ILE A 139 13.95 2.22 -7.17
N PRO A 140 15.23 2.41 -6.88
CA PRO A 140 16.31 1.60 -7.45
C PRO A 140 16.36 0.14 -6.99
N LEU A 141 15.52 -0.28 -6.04
CA LEU A 141 15.37 -1.68 -5.65
C LEU A 141 14.50 -2.49 -6.64
N LEU A 142 13.74 -1.86 -7.51
CA LEU A 142 13.02 -2.55 -8.56
C LEU A 142 13.99 -3.34 -9.46
N ARG A 143 13.55 -4.49 -9.94
CA ARG A 143 14.31 -5.36 -10.85
C ARG A 143 13.49 -5.60 -12.10
N PRO A 144 13.39 -4.59 -12.99
CA PRO A 144 12.58 -4.70 -14.20
C PRO A 144 13.17 -5.70 -15.18
N PRO A 145 12.34 -6.33 -16.05
CA PRO A 145 12.82 -7.12 -17.16
C PRO A 145 13.35 -6.22 -18.30
N GLY A 146 14.36 -6.71 -19.00
CA GLY A 146 14.87 -6.09 -20.24
C GLY A 146 15.20 -4.61 -20.07
N GLN A 147 14.54 -3.76 -20.86
CA GLN A 147 14.72 -2.29 -20.87
C GLN A 147 13.59 -1.54 -20.13
N ALA A 148 12.77 -2.25 -19.37
CA ALA A 148 11.72 -1.61 -18.60
C ALA A 148 12.33 -0.77 -17.47
N ASP A 149 11.74 0.40 -17.21
CA ASP A 149 12.15 1.33 -16.16
C ASP A 149 10.95 1.84 -15.34
N LEU A 150 9.79 1.22 -15.54
CA LEU A 150 8.51 1.59 -14.95
C LEU A 150 7.73 0.33 -14.57
N LEU A 151 7.26 0.27 -13.33
CA LEU A 151 6.26 -0.68 -12.84
C LEU A 151 4.93 0.02 -12.67
N GLN A 152 3.86 -0.57 -13.19
CA GLN A 152 2.48 -0.17 -12.95
C GLN A 152 1.73 -1.32 -12.29
N VAL A 153 1.00 -0.99 -11.23
CA VAL A 153 0.19 -1.93 -10.45
C VAL A 153 -1.26 -1.49 -10.56
N LEU A 154 -2.10 -2.41 -10.98
CA LEU A 154 -3.56 -2.23 -11.02
C LEU A 154 -4.22 -3.34 -10.21
N TRP A 155 -5.45 -3.11 -9.80
CA TRP A 155 -6.28 -4.16 -9.20
C TRP A 155 -7.73 -4.07 -9.65
N CYS A 156 -8.43 -5.19 -9.50
CA CYS A 156 -9.88 -5.23 -9.59
C CYS A 156 -10.47 -4.63 -8.29
N PRO A 157 -11.45 -3.71 -8.36
CA PRO A 157 -12.04 -3.10 -7.17
C PRO A 157 -13.10 -4.00 -6.50
N TYR A 158 -13.07 -5.30 -6.74
CA TYR A 158 -13.93 -6.32 -6.13
C TYR A 158 -13.12 -7.39 -5.45
N ASP A 159 -13.72 -8.04 -4.47
CA ASP A 159 -13.16 -9.22 -3.84
C ASP A 159 -13.29 -10.46 -4.74
N HIS A 160 -12.33 -11.36 -4.58
CA HIS A 160 -12.26 -12.64 -5.30
C HIS A 160 -12.03 -13.80 -4.33
N ASP A 161 -12.65 -14.95 -4.64
CA ASP A 161 -12.37 -16.20 -3.94
C ASP A 161 -10.94 -16.72 -4.22
N PRO A 162 -10.34 -17.47 -3.29
CA PRO A 162 -10.83 -17.82 -1.96
C PRO A 162 -10.43 -16.82 -0.87
N ASP A 163 -9.62 -15.80 -1.18
CA ASP A 163 -8.92 -15.01 -0.18
C ASP A 163 -9.64 -13.71 0.19
N TYR A 164 -10.78 -13.42 -0.44
CA TYR A 164 -11.56 -12.19 -0.23
C TYR A 164 -10.68 -10.94 -0.31
N LYS A 165 -10.06 -10.75 -1.47
CA LYS A 165 -9.15 -9.64 -1.77
C LYS A 165 -9.22 -9.22 -3.22
N PRO A 166 -8.73 -8.01 -3.58
CA PRO A 166 -8.57 -7.58 -4.96
C PRO A 166 -7.67 -8.52 -5.76
N SER A 167 -8.04 -8.81 -7.01
CA SER A 167 -7.12 -9.42 -7.97
C SER A 167 -6.18 -8.36 -8.53
N THR A 168 -4.87 -8.63 -8.54
CA THR A 168 -3.84 -7.68 -8.93
C THR A 168 -3.26 -7.96 -10.32
N ALA A 169 -2.80 -6.91 -11.01
CA ALA A 169 -2.07 -7.02 -12.27
C ALA A 169 -0.84 -6.10 -12.25
N LEU A 170 0.29 -6.63 -12.75
CA LEU A 170 1.57 -5.93 -12.85
C LEU A 170 1.95 -5.73 -14.31
N PHE A 171 2.38 -4.50 -14.66
CA PHE A 171 2.86 -4.16 -15.99
C PHE A 171 4.23 -3.50 -15.91
N TRP A 172 5.20 -4.11 -16.56
CA TRP A 172 6.53 -3.55 -16.73
C TRP A 172 6.62 -2.82 -18.06
N ARG A 173 7.14 -1.58 -18.07
CA ARG A 173 7.22 -0.76 -19.28
C ARG A 173 8.56 -0.05 -19.40
N SER A 174 8.93 0.27 -20.64
CA SER A 174 9.88 1.34 -20.91
C SER A 174 9.11 2.65 -21.04
N ALA A 175 9.34 3.60 -20.13
CA ALA A 175 8.64 4.88 -20.12
C ALA A 175 8.89 5.69 -21.42
N SER A 176 10.07 5.53 -22.01
CA SER A 176 10.42 6.21 -23.26
C SER A 176 9.69 5.65 -24.48
N ALA A 177 9.16 4.44 -24.41
CA ALA A 177 8.40 3.82 -25.49
C ALA A 177 6.95 4.32 -25.57
N VAL A 178 6.44 4.98 -24.52
CA VAL A 178 5.07 5.52 -24.50
C VAL A 178 5.07 6.93 -25.08
N VAL A 179 4.63 7.04 -26.32
CA VAL A 179 4.55 8.33 -27.06
C VAL A 179 3.17 8.97 -26.85
N ASP A 180 2.12 8.22 -27.18
CA ASP A 180 0.74 8.67 -27.02
C ASP A 180 0.15 8.09 -25.75
N ILE A 181 -0.36 8.96 -24.88
CA ILE A 181 -0.83 8.60 -23.55
C ILE A 181 -2.37 8.53 -23.56
N LEU A 182 -2.92 7.50 -22.96
CA LEU A 182 -4.36 7.36 -22.77
C LEU A 182 -4.87 8.46 -21.83
N ALA A 183 -5.64 9.39 -22.39
CA ALA A 183 -6.07 10.59 -21.67
C ALA A 183 -7.16 10.31 -20.62
N ALA A 184 -8.02 9.31 -20.86
CA ALA A 184 -9.14 8.94 -20.00
C ALA A 184 -9.24 7.41 -19.90
N PRO A 185 -8.55 6.79 -18.94
CA PRO A 185 -8.71 5.37 -18.70
C PRO A 185 -10.15 5.06 -18.25
N PRO A 186 -10.72 3.92 -18.67
CA PRO A 186 -12.03 3.52 -18.18
C PRO A 186 -12.01 3.31 -16.67
N GLU A 187 -13.06 3.74 -15.98
CA GLU A 187 -13.27 3.49 -14.57
C GLU A 187 -14.35 2.41 -14.37
N PRO A 188 -14.25 1.56 -13.33
CA PRO A 188 -15.31 0.63 -12.98
C PRO A 188 -16.57 1.40 -12.59
N TYR A 189 -17.72 0.76 -12.79
CA TYR A 189 -19.01 1.35 -12.38
C TYR A 189 -19.09 1.55 -10.89
N GLU A 190 -18.60 0.57 -10.15
CA GLU A 190 -18.64 0.48 -8.70
C GLU A 190 -17.36 -0.15 -8.17
N ALA A 191 -17.10 0.07 -6.90
CA ALA A 191 -16.12 -0.65 -6.10
C ALA A 191 -16.87 -1.37 -4.97
N ASP A 192 -16.46 -2.59 -4.71
CA ASP A 192 -17.05 -3.43 -3.67
C ASP A 192 -16.74 -2.89 -2.26
N TYR A 193 -15.62 -2.20 -2.13
CA TYR A 193 -15.19 -1.57 -0.89
C TYR A 193 -14.54 -0.20 -1.16
N PRO A 194 -14.85 0.85 -0.37
CA PRO A 194 -14.25 2.18 -0.58
C PRO A 194 -12.72 2.17 -0.49
N GLY A 195 -12.15 1.27 0.33
CA GLY A 195 -10.71 1.11 0.47
C GLY A 195 -10.01 0.65 -0.80
N TYR A 196 -10.75 0.13 -1.80
CA TYR A 196 -10.20 -0.25 -3.10
C TYR A 196 -10.13 0.90 -4.11
N VAL A 197 -10.49 2.11 -3.69
CA VAL A 197 -10.37 3.33 -4.49
C VAL A 197 -9.21 4.18 -3.95
N PRO A 198 -7.98 4.07 -4.50
CA PRO A 198 -6.85 4.83 -4.01
C PRO A 198 -7.01 6.33 -4.24
N GLU A 199 -6.57 7.14 -3.28
CA GLU A 199 -6.44 8.60 -3.42
C GLU A 199 -5.10 8.93 -4.10
N PRO A 200 -5.07 9.94 -5.00
CA PRO A 200 -3.84 10.37 -5.64
C PRO A 200 -2.81 10.89 -4.63
N CYS A 201 -1.65 10.24 -4.61
CA CYS A 201 -0.53 10.59 -3.72
C CYS A 201 0.77 10.70 -4.49
N LEU A 202 1.56 11.74 -4.17
CA LEU A 202 2.97 11.82 -4.49
C LEU A 202 3.78 10.97 -3.50
N LEU A 203 4.93 10.48 -3.93
CA LEU A 203 5.82 9.66 -3.12
C LEU A 203 7.07 10.44 -2.68
N ALA A 204 7.61 10.08 -1.52
CA ALA A 204 8.89 10.56 -1.02
C ALA A 204 9.77 9.34 -0.65
N PRO A 205 10.34 8.62 -1.64
CA PRO A 205 11.06 7.38 -1.41
C PRO A 205 12.27 7.57 -0.49
N GLU A 206 12.39 6.71 0.52
CA GLU A 206 13.47 6.68 1.49
C GLU A 206 14.06 5.27 1.61
N ALA A 207 15.37 5.14 1.41
CA ALA A 207 16.07 3.88 1.58
C ALA A 207 16.31 3.59 3.06
N ILE A 208 15.93 2.40 3.50
CA ILE A 208 16.12 1.91 4.87
C ILE A 208 16.69 0.50 4.88
N THR A 209 17.11 0.04 6.06
CA THR A 209 17.44 -1.36 6.31
C THR A 209 16.41 -1.96 7.24
N GLU A 210 15.91 -3.13 6.90
CA GLU A 210 14.95 -3.90 7.70
C GLU A 210 15.53 -5.22 8.18
N TYR A 211 14.95 -5.73 9.25
CA TYR A 211 15.18 -7.06 9.80
C TYR A 211 13.87 -7.86 9.77
N PRO A 212 13.94 -9.20 9.79
CA PRO A 212 12.72 -10.01 9.75
C PRO A 212 11.88 -9.81 11.00
N ASN A 213 10.56 -9.89 10.84
CA ASN A 213 9.65 -10.04 11.97
C ASN A 213 10.08 -11.25 12.83
N SER A 214 9.81 -11.20 14.13
CA SER A 214 10.18 -12.28 15.05
C SER A 214 9.62 -13.65 14.63
N LEU A 215 8.49 -13.68 13.92
CA LEU A 215 7.90 -14.90 13.38
C LEU A 215 8.78 -15.58 12.31
N ASP A 216 9.58 -14.83 11.55
CA ASP A 216 10.53 -15.35 10.56
C ASP A 216 11.85 -15.85 11.19
N LEU A 217 12.09 -15.58 12.48
CA LEU A 217 13.31 -15.94 13.16
C LEU A 217 13.32 -17.39 13.67
N SER A 218 14.50 -17.94 13.86
CA SER A 218 14.64 -19.23 14.52
C SER A 218 14.11 -19.17 15.96
N ARG A 219 13.72 -20.32 16.49
CA ARG A 219 13.23 -20.42 17.87
C ARG A 219 14.25 -19.90 18.89
N GLU A 220 15.53 -20.22 18.67
CA GLU A 220 16.63 -19.82 19.53
C GLU A 220 16.78 -18.30 19.54
N LEU A 221 16.73 -17.67 18.38
CA LEU A 221 16.86 -16.22 18.26
C LEU A 221 15.65 -15.50 18.86
N ARG A 222 14.44 -16.04 18.68
CA ARG A 222 13.24 -15.52 19.35
C ARG A 222 13.34 -15.59 20.89
N GLN A 223 13.86 -16.70 21.43
CA GLN A 223 14.06 -16.80 22.87
C GLN A 223 15.02 -15.74 23.39
N VAL A 224 16.10 -15.51 22.66
CA VAL A 224 17.10 -14.50 23.02
C VAL A 224 16.56 -13.08 22.94
N LEU A 225 15.74 -12.78 21.93
CA LEU A 225 15.04 -11.50 21.80
C LEU A 225 14.05 -11.27 22.95
N GLY A 226 13.46 -12.34 23.48
CA GLY A 226 12.53 -12.30 24.61
C GLY A 226 13.20 -12.05 25.97
N ASP A 227 14.53 -11.97 26.05
CA ASP A 227 15.26 -11.76 27.28
C ASP A 227 15.71 -10.30 27.47
N TRP A 228 15.00 -9.54 28.30
CA TRP A 228 15.34 -8.16 28.60
C TRP A 228 16.76 -7.95 29.17
N SER A 229 17.38 -8.95 29.78
CA SER A 229 18.71 -8.81 30.34
C SER A 229 19.75 -8.45 29.26
N ARG A 230 19.60 -8.99 28.05
CA ARG A 230 20.46 -8.65 26.91
C ARG A 230 20.24 -7.22 26.42
N TRP A 231 19.00 -6.78 26.33
CA TRP A 231 18.69 -5.41 25.92
C TRP A 231 19.22 -4.39 26.94
N GLN A 232 19.05 -4.65 28.23
CA GLN A 232 19.57 -3.82 29.30
C GLN A 232 21.11 -3.78 29.35
N ALA A 233 21.76 -4.92 29.11
CA ALA A 233 23.22 -4.99 29.07
C ALA A 233 23.81 -4.15 27.92
N ALA A 234 23.05 -3.94 26.84
CA ALA A 234 23.44 -3.06 25.72
C ALA A 234 23.12 -1.59 25.98
N GLY A 235 22.61 -1.22 27.15
CA GLY A 235 22.29 0.17 27.53
C GLY A 235 21.01 0.71 26.87
N THR A 236 20.12 -0.15 26.43
CA THR A 236 18.86 0.24 25.80
C THR A 236 17.89 0.82 26.82
N GLY A 237 17.59 2.08 26.67
CA GLY A 237 16.44 2.71 27.32
C GLY A 237 15.14 2.22 26.67
N VAL A 238 14.63 1.09 27.13
CA VAL A 238 13.35 0.58 26.65
C VAL A 238 12.22 1.41 27.26
N ASN A 239 11.29 1.82 26.40
CA ASN A 239 10.04 2.44 26.81
C ASN A 239 9.26 1.49 27.74
N ASN A 240 8.69 2.03 28.81
CA ASN A 240 7.87 1.28 29.77
C ASN A 240 6.67 0.54 29.15
N SER A 241 6.25 0.93 27.94
CA SER A 241 5.16 0.28 27.20
C SER A 241 5.46 -1.19 26.82
N TYR A 242 6.74 -1.56 26.75
CA TYR A 242 7.20 -2.91 26.37
C TYR A 242 7.83 -3.69 27.53
N ALA A 243 7.65 -3.23 28.78
CA ALA A 243 8.35 -3.79 29.94
C ALA A 243 8.22 -5.32 30.07
N ASP A 244 7.05 -5.86 29.72
CA ASP A 244 6.75 -7.27 29.83
C ASP A 244 6.92 -8.06 28.51
N TYR A 245 7.13 -7.36 27.37
CA TYR A 245 7.09 -7.93 26.02
C TYR A 245 8.26 -7.43 25.14
N PRO A 246 9.50 -7.87 25.39
CA PRO A 246 10.66 -7.43 24.59
C PRO A 246 10.60 -7.80 23.12
N GLN A 247 9.91 -8.88 22.79
CA GLN A 247 9.70 -9.30 21.42
C GLN A 247 8.77 -8.31 20.67
N GLU A 248 7.72 -7.79 21.31
CA GLU A 248 6.88 -6.74 20.74
C GLU A 248 7.66 -5.44 20.51
N PHE A 249 8.61 -5.11 21.39
CA PHE A 249 9.51 -3.98 21.15
C PHE A 249 10.34 -4.19 19.87
N TYR A 250 10.87 -5.39 19.68
CA TYR A 250 11.60 -5.71 18.46
C TYR A 250 10.71 -5.59 17.23
N ASP A 251 9.55 -6.24 17.22
CA ASP A 251 8.65 -6.27 16.07
C ASP A 251 8.11 -4.88 15.72
N ASN A 252 7.69 -4.09 16.72
CA ASN A 252 7.08 -2.79 16.49
C ASN A 252 8.08 -1.66 16.20
N GLU A 253 9.29 -1.73 16.75
CA GLU A 253 10.24 -0.61 16.71
C GLU A 253 11.49 -0.86 15.86
N LEU A 254 11.84 -2.11 15.54
CA LEU A 254 13.17 -2.44 15.00
C LEU A 254 13.15 -3.35 13.78
N ALA A 255 12.12 -4.18 13.60
CA ALA A 255 12.07 -5.21 12.57
C ALA A 255 11.75 -4.64 11.19
N ASP A 256 10.60 -4.97 10.66
CA ASP A 256 10.13 -4.52 9.35
C ASP A 256 9.34 -3.20 9.48
N ALA A 257 9.61 -2.27 8.59
CA ALA A 257 8.93 -0.98 8.60
C ALA A 257 7.47 -1.12 8.15
N PRO A 258 6.52 -0.46 8.82
CA PRO A 258 5.14 -0.38 8.36
C PRO A 258 5.01 0.55 7.14
N GLY A 259 3.85 0.50 6.50
CA GLY A 259 3.49 1.39 5.41
C GLY A 259 3.86 0.85 4.03
N TRP A 260 3.66 1.69 3.04
CA TRP A 260 3.97 1.38 1.65
C TRP A 260 5.48 1.29 1.45
N LYS A 261 5.95 0.15 0.94
CA LYS A 261 7.38 -0.08 0.73
C LYS A 261 7.68 -1.06 -0.40
N VAL A 262 8.85 -0.92 -1.01
CA VAL A 262 9.40 -1.86 -2.02
C VAL A 262 10.54 -2.64 -1.39
N GLY A 263 10.54 -3.96 -1.58
CA GLY A 263 11.55 -4.86 -1.03
C GLY A 263 11.40 -5.10 0.47
N GLY A 264 12.51 -5.34 1.16
CA GLY A 264 12.55 -5.60 2.60
C GLY A 264 11.97 -6.94 3.01
N TRP A 265 11.39 -6.97 4.20
CA TRP A 265 10.70 -8.12 4.77
C TRP A 265 9.18 -7.93 4.67
N PRO A 266 8.41 -9.02 4.40
CA PRO A 266 6.95 -8.93 4.40
C PRO A 266 6.44 -8.74 5.83
N PRO A 267 5.39 -7.94 6.03
CA PRO A 267 4.71 -7.88 7.30
C PRO A 267 3.94 -9.18 7.55
N TRP A 268 3.92 -9.66 8.78
CA TRP A 268 3.13 -10.82 9.18
C TRP A 268 2.14 -10.41 10.27
N GLY A 269 0.86 -10.73 10.08
CA GLY A 269 -0.20 -10.33 11.01
C GLY A 269 -1.39 -11.29 11.02
N ARG A 270 -1.78 -11.81 9.86
CA ARG A 270 -2.93 -12.72 9.73
C ARG A 270 -2.55 -14.19 9.75
N THR A 271 -1.38 -14.52 9.21
CA THR A 271 -0.88 -15.90 9.12
C THR A 271 0.54 -15.98 9.60
N ASP A 272 0.97 -17.18 10.00
CA ASP A 272 2.39 -17.49 10.16
C ASP A 272 3.13 -17.32 8.83
N PRO A 273 4.43 -16.98 8.86
CA PRO A 273 5.26 -16.92 7.67
C PRO A 273 5.25 -18.22 6.87
N TYR A 274 4.94 -18.12 5.58
CA TYR A 274 5.11 -19.24 4.68
C TYR A 274 5.76 -18.82 3.36
N ARG A 275 6.57 -19.71 2.81
CA ARG A 275 7.31 -19.47 1.59
C ARG A 275 6.39 -19.59 0.38
N ARG A 276 6.52 -18.65 -0.56
CA ARG A 276 5.83 -18.69 -1.85
C ARG A 276 6.80 -19.12 -2.93
N TYR A 277 6.32 -19.92 -3.87
CA TYR A 277 7.14 -20.43 -4.98
C TYR A 277 6.52 -20.04 -6.31
N CYS A 278 7.37 -19.71 -7.27
CA CYS A 278 6.96 -19.35 -8.61
C CYS A 278 6.38 -20.55 -9.34
N THR A 279 5.18 -20.42 -9.89
CA THR A 279 4.51 -21.50 -10.63
C THR A 279 5.18 -21.83 -11.96
N ALA A 280 6.03 -20.92 -12.48
CA ALA A 280 6.72 -21.12 -13.76
C ALA A 280 8.10 -21.81 -13.60
N CYS A 281 8.80 -21.67 -12.45
CA CYS A 281 10.17 -22.17 -12.30
C CYS A 281 10.52 -22.70 -10.91
N ASP A 282 9.56 -22.77 -10.02
CA ASP A 282 9.71 -23.25 -8.63
C ASP A 282 10.73 -22.47 -7.76
N ALA A 283 11.21 -21.31 -8.22
CA ALA A 283 12.06 -20.45 -7.42
C ALA A 283 11.27 -19.84 -6.26
N GLN A 284 11.89 -19.74 -5.09
CA GLN A 284 11.27 -19.02 -3.96
C GLN A 284 11.09 -17.56 -4.32
N MET A 285 9.87 -17.04 -4.23
CA MET A 285 9.52 -15.67 -4.55
C MET A 285 9.99 -14.69 -3.47
N VAL A 286 10.19 -13.44 -3.88
CA VAL A 286 10.64 -12.36 -3.01
C VAL A 286 9.59 -11.26 -2.92
N PRO A 287 9.52 -10.52 -1.78
CA PRO A 287 8.67 -9.35 -1.65
C PRO A 287 8.99 -8.31 -2.71
N LEU A 288 7.97 -7.80 -3.40
CA LEU A 288 8.08 -6.70 -4.35
C LEU A 288 7.57 -5.40 -3.73
N LEU A 289 6.29 -5.38 -3.37
CA LEU A 289 5.59 -4.18 -2.91
C LEU A 289 4.63 -4.54 -1.79
N THR A 290 4.70 -3.81 -0.69
CA THR A 290 3.69 -3.79 0.35
C THR A 290 2.73 -2.64 0.07
N ILE A 291 1.46 -2.96 -0.17
CA ILE A 291 0.34 -2.04 -0.28
C ILE A 291 -0.32 -1.99 1.09
N ALA A 292 -0.06 -0.95 1.85
CA ALA A 292 -0.46 -0.86 3.24
C ALA A 292 -1.76 -0.07 3.43
N SER A 293 -2.61 -0.52 4.34
CA SER A 293 -3.76 0.26 4.79
C SER A 293 -3.32 1.49 5.60
N PHE A 294 -2.20 1.37 6.33
CA PHE A 294 -1.66 2.45 7.16
C PHE A 294 -0.14 2.58 7.01
N GLU A 295 0.36 3.80 7.05
CA GLU A 295 1.80 4.10 7.12
C GLU A 295 2.41 3.79 8.50
N TRP A 296 1.58 3.82 9.55
CA TRP A 296 1.86 3.41 10.92
C TRP A 296 0.54 3.26 11.68
N ASP A 297 0.56 2.54 12.76
CA ASP A 297 -0.56 2.34 13.69
C ASP A 297 -0.21 2.73 15.13
N GLY A 298 -1.00 2.24 16.10
CA GLY A 298 -0.77 2.48 17.52
C GLY A 298 0.53 1.88 18.06
N GLY A 299 0.94 0.71 17.55
CA GLY A 299 2.16 0.00 17.93
C GLY A 299 3.40 0.54 17.24
N THR A 300 3.26 0.97 16.00
CA THR A 300 4.37 1.35 15.11
C THR A 300 4.56 2.87 14.94
N ARG A 301 4.01 3.70 15.86
CA ARG A 301 4.15 5.17 15.82
C ARG A 301 5.59 5.68 15.77
N GLY A 302 6.53 4.91 16.32
CA GLY A 302 7.95 5.21 16.25
C GLY A 302 8.50 5.30 14.81
N TRP A 303 7.80 4.71 13.84
CA TRP A 303 8.13 4.77 12.42
C TRP A 303 7.54 6.00 11.69
N ALA A 304 6.66 6.78 12.35
CA ALA A 304 6.14 7.99 11.71
C ALA A 304 7.29 8.94 11.36
N PRO A 305 7.38 9.42 10.10
CA PRO A 305 8.43 10.37 9.71
C PRO A 305 8.49 11.57 10.62
N HIS A 306 9.67 12.16 10.79
CA HIS A 306 9.85 13.35 11.64
C HIS A 306 8.84 14.46 11.32
N GLU A 307 8.53 14.64 10.05
CA GLU A 307 7.60 15.66 9.56
C GLU A 307 6.14 15.38 9.94
N ASP A 308 5.81 14.14 10.29
CA ASP A 308 4.45 13.69 10.64
C ASP A 308 4.28 13.35 12.12
N GLN A 309 5.36 13.35 12.92
CA GLN A 309 5.32 12.94 14.33
C GLN A 309 4.32 13.73 15.17
N ALA A 310 4.22 15.03 14.96
CA ALA A 310 3.25 15.85 15.71
C ALA A 310 1.81 15.36 15.49
N ALA A 311 1.47 14.91 14.30
CA ALA A 311 0.17 14.35 13.97
C ALA A 311 0.02 12.90 14.47
N ALA A 312 1.09 12.10 14.41
CA ALA A 312 1.09 10.71 14.89
C ALA A 312 0.87 10.59 16.39
N PHE A 313 1.38 11.56 17.18
CA PHE A 313 1.24 11.60 18.62
C PHE A 313 0.12 12.52 19.12
N ALA A 314 -0.63 13.18 18.24
CA ALA A 314 -1.79 13.98 18.63
C ALA A 314 -2.88 13.09 19.25
N ALA A 315 -3.51 13.58 20.31
CA ALA A 315 -4.66 12.90 20.87
C ALA A 315 -5.88 13.04 19.96
N GLY A 316 -6.39 11.92 19.47
CA GLY A 316 -7.58 11.84 18.63
C GLY A 316 -7.27 11.87 17.12
N HIS A 317 -7.81 10.90 16.41
CA HIS A 317 -7.77 10.86 14.96
C HIS A 317 -8.91 11.67 14.35
N VAL A 318 -8.54 12.53 13.43
CA VAL A 318 -9.46 13.33 12.66
C VAL A 318 -9.98 12.46 11.50
N ALA A 319 -11.25 12.09 11.54
CA ALA A 319 -11.85 11.34 10.44
C ALA A 319 -11.65 12.09 9.11
N GLY A 320 -11.02 11.44 8.13
CA GLY A 320 -10.78 11.99 6.78
C GLY A 320 -9.49 12.79 6.62
N GLN A 321 -8.64 12.88 7.63
CA GLN A 321 -7.27 13.43 7.56
C GLN A 321 -6.33 12.61 8.46
N ASN A 322 -6.43 11.29 8.41
CA ASN A 322 -5.47 10.45 9.08
C ASN A 322 -4.13 10.48 8.32
N PRO A 323 -3.07 11.12 8.85
CA PRO A 323 -1.78 11.17 8.17
C PRO A 323 -1.15 9.77 8.03
N ALA A 324 -1.62 8.80 8.81
CA ALA A 324 -1.24 7.41 8.68
C ALA A 324 -1.99 6.67 7.54
N GLN A 325 -3.03 7.27 6.95
CA GLN A 325 -3.80 6.67 5.84
C GLN A 325 -3.95 7.64 4.66
N PRO A 326 -2.85 8.14 4.09
CA PRO A 326 -2.89 9.19 3.06
C PRO A 326 -3.49 8.71 1.74
N THR A 327 -3.37 7.42 1.44
CA THR A 327 -3.84 6.82 0.18
C THR A 327 -5.33 6.48 0.18
N GLY A 328 -5.98 6.48 1.35
CA GLY A 328 -7.34 5.98 1.51
C GLY A 328 -7.50 4.49 1.16
N VAL A 329 -6.40 3.80 0.89
CA VAL A 329 -6.40 2.35 0.67
C VAL A 329 -6.66 1.64 2.00
N GLU A 330 -7.50 0.62 1.95
CA GLU A 330 -7.72 -0.30 3.06
C GLU A 330 -8.01 -1.68 2.49
N VAL A 331 -7.23 -2.67 2.91
CA VAL A 331 -7.34 -4.06 2.48
C VAL A 331 -7.67 -4.94 3.68
N GLY A 332 -8.60 -5.86 3.51
CA GLY A 332 -9.05 -6.72 4.60
C GLY A 332 -9.60 -5.92 5.78
N SER A 333 -9.14 -6.21 6.98
CA SER A 333 -9.52 -5.49 8.22
C SER A 333 -8.39 -4.57 8.68
N ALA A 334 -8.00 -3.62 7.82
CA ALA A 334 -6.85 -2.73 8.03
C ALA A 334 -5.48 -3.43 7.89
N ASP A 335 -5.44 -4.47 7.07
CA ASP A 335 -4.27 -5.30 6.77
C ASP A 335 -3.40 -4.69 5.64
N ASN A 336 -2.42 -5.46 5.18
CA ASN A 336 -1.58 -5.11 4.04
C ASN A 336 -1.75 -6.13 2.91
N LEU A 337 -1.68 -5.69 1.66
CA LEU A 337 -1.56 -6.58 0.52
C LEU A 337 -0.10 -6.63 0.09
N GLN A 338 0.53 -7.78 0.28
CA GLN A 338 1.92 -8.01 -0.08
C GLN A 338 2.03 -8.67 -1.46
N LEU A 339 2.66 -8.00 -2.41
CA LEU A 339 2.98 -8.55 -3.73
C LEU A 339 4.34 -9.24 -3.71
N TYR A 340 4.42 -10.41 -4.37
CA TYR A 340 5.65 -11.20 -4.53
C TYR A 340 5.95 -11.43 -6.01
N VAL A 341 7.23 -11.40 -6.36
CA VAL A 341 7.71 -11.69 -7.71
C VAL A 341 8.79 -12.78 -7.70
N CYS A 342 8.92 -13.41 -8.84
CA CYS A 342 9.98 -14.39 -9.07
C CYS A 342 11.33 -13.69 -9.22
N PRO A 343 12.37 -14.05 -8.45
CA PRO A 343 13.69 -13.46 -8.58
C PRO A 343 14.43 -13.88 -9.86
N ALA A 344 14.00 -15.00 -10.48
CA ALA A 344 14.60 -15.48 -11.74
C ALA A 344 14.09 -14.69 -12.95
N SER A 345 12.83 -14.26 -12.94
CA SER A 345 12.25 -13.38 -13.95
C SER A 345 11.03 -12.65 -13.41
N PRO A 346 10.99 -11.31 -13.46
CA PRO A 346 9.81 -10.53 -13.08
C PRO A 346 8.66 -10.64 -14.10
N GLU A 347 8.86 -11.31 -15.24
CA GLU A 347 7.81 -11.65 -16.21
C GLU A 347 7.05 -12.93 -15.85
N HIS A 348 7.58 -13.74 -14.92
CA HIS A 348 6.84 -14.87 -14.40
C HIS A 348 5.63 -14.39 -13.57
N PRO A 349 4.59 -15.23 -13.42
CA PRO A 349 3.42 -14.86 -12.65
C PRO A 349 3.80 -14.39 -11.24
N HIS A 350 3.28 -13.22 -10.86
CA HIS A 350 3.37 -12.73 -9.49
C HIS A 350 2.33 -13.43 -8.61
N THR A 351 2.46 -13.30 -7.31
CA THR A 351 1.44 -13.70 -6.33
C THR A 351 1.26 -12.60 -5.31
N ASP A 352 0.14 -12.61 -4.64
CA ASP A 352 -0.16 -11.67 -3.58
C ASP A 352 -0.71 -12.39 -2.33
N LEU A 353 -0.72 -11.69 -1.20
CA LEU A 353 -1.15 -12.21 0.08
C LEU A 353 -1.59 -11.05 0.98
N VAL A 354 -2.73 -11.21 1.66
CA VAL A 354 -3.18 -10.25 2.69
C VAL A 354 -2.58 -10.62 4.04
N GLN A 355 -1.94 -9.65 4.70
CA GLN A 355 -1.25 -9.79 6.00
C GLN A 355 -1.47 -8.59 6.91
#